data_eeaadec162d0e83751a533dfc9d8530b
#
_entry.id   eeaadec162d0e83751a533dfc9d8530b
#
_cell.length_a   1.000
_cell.length_b   1.000
_cell.length_c   1.000
_cell.angle_alpha   90.00
_cell.angle_beta   90.00
_cell.angle_gamma   90.00
#
_symmetry.space_group_name_H-M   'P 1'
#
loop_
_entity.id
_entity.type
_entity.pdbx_description
1 polymer ?
#
loop_
_entity_poly.entity_id
_entity_poly.type
_entity_poly.pdbx_seq_one_letter_code
_entity_poly.pdbx_strand_id
1 'polypeptide(L)'
;MSDIELKAIEEELRELLKRCSDNTLVSALQFRLNKDVDQIEPIVLGIIDRHLEPDQRDIFKKADDSLRLYDDLGLDSLTMLEIVMLVEQTLQVSIDNEELRDLRTIGDVKQYLNAKVRGVEIPQRSKTFRIEEVASIMPHQEPFLFLQDVTVDGNECEGDYEITGNEYFLAGHFKEQPVFPASIMIEALGQLCVFFLLEGTHSGLRQKVNPASIFFTACDGIKCRRVCKPGDILSMSVKVERVRHPLACFSGEILVNGQKTAHAGEIKLAFDFFPLMDGATEQNPVVENSIVSRVG
;
A
#
# COMPACT_ATOMS: atom_id res chain seq x y z
N MET A 1 22.82 -31.46 16.13
CA MET A 1 23.73 -30.29 16.19
C MET A 1 24.84 -30.63 17.18
N SER A 2 26.08 -30.42 16.82
CA SER A 2 27.21 -30.69 17.70
C SER A 2 27.41 -29.58 18.74
N ASP A 3 28.06 -29.88 19.89
CA ASP A 3 28.39 -28.89 20.90
C ASP A 3 29.24 -27.73 20.38
N ILE A 4 30.00 -27.97 19.31
CA ILE A 4 30.84 -26.98 18.63
C ILE A 4 29.96 -25.97 17.85
N GLU A 5 28.95 -26.47 17.13
CA GLU A 5 28.01 -25.62 16.39
C GLU A 5 27.17 -24.75 17.34
N LEU A 6 26.75 -25.32 18.46
CA LEU A 6 25.98 -24.59 19.46
C LEU A 6 26.78 -23.42 20.05
N LYS A 7 28.04 -23.65 20.42
CA LYS A 7 28.94 -22.61 20.92
C LYS A 7 29.20 -21.52 19.88
N ALA A 8 29.36 -21.90 18.61
CA ALA A 8 29.59 -20.93 17.55
C ALA A 8 28.38 -20.00 17.34
N ILE A 9 27.15 -20.54 17.37
CA ILE A 9 25.93 -19.75 17.29
C ILE A 9 25.78 -18.82 18.50
N GLU A 10 26.08 -19.32 19.70
CA GLU A 10 26.02 -18.53 20.92
C GLU A 10 27.01 -17.35 20.89
N GLU A 11 28.24 -17.59 20.45
CA GLU A 11 29.29 -16.58 20.35
C GLU A 11 28.96 -15.51 19.29
N GLU A 12 28.45 -15.92 18.12
CA GLU A 12 27.92 -15.03 17.09
C GLU A 12 26.81 -14.12 17.63
N LEU A 13 25.81 -14.69 18.29
CA LEU A 13 24.68 -13.93 18.81
C LEU A 13 25.09 -13.01 19.99
N ARG A 14 26.06 -13.41 20.82
CA ARG A 14 26.61 -12.55 21.88
C ARG A 14 27.30 -11.31 21.33
N GLU A 15 28.06 -11.46 20.26
CA GLU A 15 28.70 -10.31 19.61
C GLU A 15 27.68 -9.41 18.92
N LEU A 16 26.72 -10.01 18.20
CA LEU A 16 25.67 -9.29 17.48
C LEU A 16 24.75 -8.50 18.43
N LEU A 17 24.32 -9.11 19.54
CA LEU A 17 23.36 -8.57 20.49
C LEU A 17 24.01 -7.99 21.78
N LYS A 18 25.29 -7.68 21.75
CA LYS A 18 26.08 -7.28 22.94
C LYS A 18 25.55 -6.08 23.74
N ARG A 19 24.65 -5.28 23.16
CA ARG A 19 23.98 -4.16 23.84
C ARG A 19 22.52 -4.43 24.17
N CYS A 20 22.00 -5.59 23.81
CA CYS A 20 20.65 -6.02 24.16
C CYS A 20 20.64 -6.69 25.52
N SER A 21 19.45 -6.91 26.06
CA SER A 21 19.28 -7.63 27.34
C SER A 21 19.63 -9.11 27.19
N ASP A 22 19.97 -9.75 28.35
CA ASP A 22 20.20 -11.21 28.38
C ASP A 22 18.97 -11.99 27.92
N ASN A 23 17.76 -11.48 28.18
CA ASN A 23 16.53 -12.11 27.73
C ASN A 23 16.45 -12.13 26.18
N THR A 24 16.83 -11.04 25.51
CA THR A 24 16.90 -10.97 24.05
C THR A 24 17.87 -12.01 23.48
N LEU A 25 19.03 -12.18 24.11
CA LEU A 25 20.01 -13.20 23.70
C LEU A 25 19.45 -14.62 23.86
N VAL A 26 18.80 -14.92 24.99
CA VAL A 26 18.16 -16.23 25.22
C VAL A 26 17.09 -16.51 24.19
N SER A 27 16.22 -15.54 23.90
CA SER A 27 15.20 -15.67 22.87
C SER A 27 15.80 -15.89 21.48
N ALA A 28 16.88 -15.18 21.14
CA ALA A 28 17.58 -15.36 19.85
C ALA A 28 18.18 -16.76 19.74
N LEU A 29 18.78 -17.28 20.81
CA LEU A 29 19.29 -18.65 20.85
C LEU A 29 18.17 -19.69 20.65
N GLN A 30 17.05 -19.54 21.36
CA GLN A 30 15.89 -20.43 21.21
C GLN A 30 15.34 -20.40 19.80
N PHE A 31 15.22 -19.22 19.20
CA PHE A 31 14.80 -19.10 17.80
C PHE A 31 15.76 -19.75 16.80
N ARG A 32 17.06 -19.50 16.95
CA ARG A 32 18.09 -20.08 16.04
C ARG A 32 18.12 -21.60 16.12
N LEU A 33 17.89 -22.17 17.31
CA LEU A 33 17.94 -23.61 17.55
C LEU A 33 16.66 -24.34 17.14
N ASN A 34 15.50 -23.78 17.46
CA ASN A 34 14.22 -24.49 17.36
C ASN A 34 13.26 -23.88 16.32
N LYS A 35 13.62 -22.72 15.73
CA LYS A 35 12.73 -21.91 14.88
C LYS A 35 11.42 -21.56 15.58
N ASP A 36 11.47 -21.37 16.90
CA ASP A 36 10.32 -21.00 17.71
C ASP A 36 9.89 -19.57 17.42
N VAL A 37 8.78 -19.43 16.71
CA VAL A 37 8.23 -18.14 16.26
C VAL A 37 7.78 -17.24 17.42
N ASP A 38 7.47 -17.81 18.59
CA ASP A 38 7.08 -17.06 19.78
C ASP A 38 8.24 -16.24 20.36
N GLN A 39 9.48 -16.53 19.92
CA GLN A 39 10.67 -15.78 20.30
C GLN A 39 10.90 -14.52 19.42
N ILE A 40 10.18 -14.36 18.32
CA ILE A 40 10.35 -13.20 17.41
C ILE A 40 10.05 -11.90 18.14
N GLU A 41 8.94 -11.85 18.87
CA GLU A 41 8.52 -10.63 19.57
C GLU A 41 9.56 -10.16 20.60
N PRO A 42 10.04 -10.98 21.57
CA PRO A 42 11.05 -10.55 22.54
C PRO A 42 12.40 -10.19 21.89
N ILE A 43 12.77 -10.81 20.76
CA ILE A 43 13.96 -10.46 19.99
C ILE A 43 13.82 -9.05 19.41
N VAL A 44 12.72 -8.78 18.71
CA VAL A 44 12.47 -7.50 18.03
C VAL A 44 12.37 -6.36 19.05
N LEU A 45 11.59 -6.55 20.11
CA LEU A 45 11.45 -5.55 21.15
C LEU A 45 12.79 -5.26 21.85
N GLY A 46 13.60 -6.28 22.10
CA GLY A 46 14.93 -6.09 22.68
C GLY A 46 15.93 -5.40 21.76
N ILE A 47 15.83 -5.61 20.45
CA ILE A 47 16.64 -4.88 19.46
C ILE A 47 16.20 -3.43 19.38
N ILE A 48 14.90 -3.13 19.36
CA ILE A 48 14.38 -1.75 19.39
C ILE A 48 14.81 -1.05 20.70
N ASP A 49 14.59 -1.65 21.86
CA ASP A 49 14.95 -1.07 23.18
C ASP A 49 16.42 -0.65 23.26
N ARG A 50 17.31 -1.40 22.63
CA ARG A 50 18.74 -1.08 22.56
C ARG A 50 19.03 0.30 21.93
N HIS A 51 18.19 0.75 20.97
CA HIS A 51 18.38 1.98 20.23
C HIS A 51 17.62 3.18 20.81
N LEU A 52 16.84 2.95 21.88
CA LEU A 52 16.05 4.00 22.52
C LEU A 52 16.84 4.74 23.61
N GLU A 53 16.60 6.04 23.69
CA GLU A 53 17.06 6.87 24.79
C GLU A 53 16.25 6.58 26.07
N PRO A 54 16.74 6.94 27.29
CA PRO A 54 16.11 6.57 28.55
C PRO A 54 14.64 7.00 28.69
N ASP A 55 14.27 8.18 28.22
CA ASP A 55 12.91 8.72 28.22
C ASP A 55 11.98 7.96 27.25
N GLN A 56 12.49 7.59 26.09
CA GLN A 56 11.76 6.78 25.11
C GLN A 56 11.49 5.35 25.61
N ARG A 57 12.43 4.77 26.36
CA ARG A 57 12.26 3.43 26.98
C ARG A 57 11.10 3.36 27.95
N ASP A 58 10.81 4.43 28.68
CA ASP A 58 9.68 4.46 29.62
C ASP A 58 8.33 4.47 28.89
N ILE A 59 8.27 5.08 27.70
CA ILE A 59 7.12 5.02 26.80
C ILE A 59 6.99 3.60 26.22
N PHE A 60 8.10 3.07 25.71
CA PHE A 60 8.17 1.76 25.06
C PHE A 60 7.75 0.60 25.99
N LYS A 61 8.15 0.63 27.27
CA LYS A 61 7.77 -0.41 28.26
C LYS A 61 6.27 -0.46 28.57
N LYS A 62 5.54 0.61 28.31
CA LYS A 62 4.09 0.73 28.54
C LYS A 62 3.28 0.63 27.24
N ALA A 63 3.98 0.42 26.13
CA ALA A 63 3.41 0.44 24.82
C ALA A 63 2.57 -0.80 24.51
N ASP A 64 1.57 -0.59 23.69
CA ASP A 64 0.87 -1.64 22.97
C ASP A 64 1.32 -1.68 21.50
N ASP A 65 0.68 -2.53 20.71
CA ASP A 65 1.00 -2.70 19.30
C ASP A 65 0.74 -1.46 18.43
N SER A 66 0.02 -0.45 18.92
CA SER A 66 -0.31 0.78 18.21
C SER A 66 0.81 1.84 18.27
N LEU A 67 1.84 1.66 19.11
CA LEU A 67 2.94 2.61 19.28
C LEU A 67 3.71 2.81 17.97
N ARG A 68 3.82 4.07 17.53
CA ARG A 68 4.44 4.43 16.25
C ARG A 68 5.95 4.62 16.40
N LEU A 69 6.71 3.97 15.50
CA LEU A 69 8.16 3.92 15.54
C LEU A 69 8.81 5.29 15.33
N TYR A 70 8.30 6.08 14.37
CA TYR A 70 8.85 7.40 14.05
C TYR A 70 8.28 8.50 14.93
N ASP A 71 6.95 8.57 15.04
CA ASP A 71 6.29 9.69 15.72
C ASP A 71 6.34 9.63 17.24
N ASP A 72 6.18 8.43 17.84
CA ASP A 72 6.10 8.26 19.26
C ASP A 72 7.47 7.90 19.88
N LEU A 73 8.30 7.10 19.18
CA LEU A 73 9.65 6.73 19.62
C LEU A 73 10.75 7.59 19.03
N GLY A 74 10.45 8.45 18.04
CA GLY A 74 11.42 9.35 17.43
C GLY A 74 12.57 8.65 16.73
N LEU A 75 12.37 7.39 16.26
CA LEU A 75 13.39 6.67 15.50
C LEU A 75 13.58 7.36 14.15
N ASP A 76 14.82 7.60 13.77
CA ASP A 76 15.14 8.11 12.44
C ASP A 76 15.40 6.97 11.43
N SER A 77 15.52 7.33 10.17
CA SER A 77 15.72 6.36 9.09
C SER A 77 17.04 5.57 9.22
N LEU A 78 18.08 6.15 9.80
CA LEU A 78 19.36 5.47 10.00
C LEU A 78 19.24 4.43 11.11
N THR A 79 18.64 4.81 12.23
CA THR A 79 18.37 3.91 13.35
C THR A 79 17.46 2.74 12.92
N MET A 80 16.43 3.01 12.10
CA MET A 80 15.58 1.96 11.55
C MET A 80 16.38 0.99 10.68
N LEU A 81 17.30 1.47 9.86
CA LEU A 81 18.16 0.61 9.05
C LEU A 81 19.05 -0.29 9.92
N GLU A 82 19.62 0.26 11.01
CA GLU A 82 20.42 -0.52 11.95
C GLU A 82 19.59 -1.60 12.65
N ILE A 83 18.36 -1.28 13.07
CA ILE A 83 17.41 -2.24 13.66
C ILE A 83 17.12 -3.37 12.67
N VAL A 84 16.81 -3.03 11.42
CA VAL A 84 16.50 -4.01 10.39
C VAL A 84 17.67 -4.94 10.13
N MET A 85 18.89 -4.42 9.96
CA MET A 85 20.10 -5.24 9.77
C MET A 85 20.33 -6.23 10.92
N LEU A 86 20.09 -5.79 12.17
CA LEU A 86 20.22 -6.66 13.33
C LEU A 86 19.14 -7.75 13.36
N VAL A 87 17.91 -7.41 13.01
CA VAL A 87 16.79 -8.36 12.92
C VAL A 87 17.07 -9.41 11.83
N GLU A 88 17.50 -8.98 10.62
CA GLU A 88 17.86 -9.88 9.52
C GLU A 88 18.94 -10.89 9.94
N GLN A 89 20.02 -10.41 10.56
CA GLN A 89 21.12 -11.24 11.00
C GLN A 89 20.71 -12.19 12.13
N THR A 90 19.90 -11.70 13.08
CA THR A 90 19.44 -12.49 14.23
C THR A 90 18.47 -13.59 13.81
N LEU A 91 17.47 -13.26 12.98
CA LEU A 91 16.43 -14.18 12.55
C LEU A 91 16.82 -14.99 11.29
N GLN A 92 17.92 -14.61 10.60
CA GLN A 92 18.32 -15.18 9.30
C GLN A 92 17.21 -15.07 8.24
N VAL A 93 16.61 -13.90 8.14
CA VAL A 93 15.63 -13.54 7.12
C VAL A 93 16.18 -12.40 6.28
N SER A 94 15.70 -12.22 5.06
CA SER A 94 15.98 -11.04 4.24
C SER A 94 14.75 -10.16 4.20
N ILE A 95 14.93 -8.87 4.42
CA ILE A 95 13.87 -7.86 4.47
C ILE A 95 14.13 -6.84 3.36
N ASP A 96 13.22 -6.73 2.40
CA ASP A 96 13.38 -5.74 1.35
C ASP A 96 13.03 -4.33 1.86
N ASN A 97 13.81 -3.34 1.44
CA ASN A 97 13.60 -1.95 1.83
C ASN A 97 12.20 -1.41 1.46
N GLU A 98 11.56 -2.00 0.45
CA GLU A 98 10.21 -1.65 0.04
C GLU A 98 9.17 -2.14 1.06
N GLU A 99 9.40 -3.29 1.69
CA GLU A 99 8.53 -3.88 2.72
C GLU A 99 8.57 -3.07 4.03
N LEU A 100 9.65 -2.32 4.27
CA LEU A 100 9.81 -1.51 5.49
C LEU A 100 8.98 -0.23 5.51
N ARG A 101 8.59 0.29 4.34
CA ARG A 101 7.87 1.57 4.23
C ARG A 101 6.50 1.57 4.90
N ASP A 102 5.89 0.39 4.99
CA ASP A 102 4.55 0.21 5.56
C ASP A 102 4.57 -0.15 7.05
N LEU A 103 5.76 -0.40 7.61
CA LEU A 103 5.94 -0.72 9.03
C LEU A 103 5.99 0.56 9.86
N ARG A 104 4.85 1.00 10.36
CA ARG A 104 4.72 2.25 11.12
C ARG A 104 4.65 2.02 12.63
N THR A 105 4.08 0.89 13.05
CA THR A 105 3.85 0.56 14.46
C THR A 105 4.62 -0.70 14.87
N ILE A 106 4.74 -0.91 16.18
CA ILE A 106 5.30 -2.16 16.73
C ILE A 106 4.50 -3.38 16.25
N GLY A 107 3.17 -3.25 16.22
CA GLY A 107 2.28 -4.30 15.73
C GLY A 107 2.56 -4.68 14.28
N ASP A 108 2.81 -3.68 13.41
CA ASP A 108 3.15 -3.93 12.00
C ASP A 108 4.46 -4.74 11.89
N VAL A 109 5.49 -4.37 12.66
CA VAL A 109 6.78 -5.10 12.66
C VAL A 109 6.63 -6.53 13.15
N LYS A 110 5.89 -6.75 14.24
CA LYS A 110 5.63 -8.09 14.77
C LYS A 110 4.90 -8.97 13.77
N GLN A 111 3.83 -8.45 13.17
CA GLN A 111 3.01 -9.16 12.19
C GLN A 111 3.82 -9.51 10.94
N TYR A 112 4.56 -8.54 10.41
CA TYR A 112 5.45 -8.70 9.26
C TYR A 112 6.48 -9.81 9.49
N LEU A 113 7.24 -9.74 10.59
CA LEU A 113 8.29 -10.72 10.87
C LEU A 113 7.75 -12.13 11.14
N ASN A 114 6.61 -12.24 11.83
CA ASN A 114 5.93 -13.52 12.01
C ASN A 114 5.52 -14.14 10.66
N ALA A 115 4.96 -13.36 9.75
CA ALA A 115 4.58 -13.83 8.42
C ALA A 115 5.82 -14.24 7.60
N LYS A 116 6.87 -13.39 7.60
CA LYS A 116 8.13 -13.62 6.89
C LYS A 116 8.83 -14.91 7.33
N VAL A 117 8.93 -15.14 8.65
CA VAL A 117 9.56 -16.36 9.21
C VAL A 117 8.74 -17.61 8.90
N ARG A 118 7.41 -17.50 8.92
CA ARG A 118 6.51 -18.62 8.57
C ARG A 118 6.40 -18.88 7.08
N GLY A 119 6.95 -17.98 6.24
CA GLY A 119 6.83 -18.07 4.77
C GLY A 119 5.39 -17.95 4.28
N VAL A 120 4.54 -17.23 5.03
CA VAL A 120 3.16 -16.93 4.63
C VAL A 120 3.09 -15.51 4.08
N GLU A 121 2.06 -15.25 3.26
CA GLU A 121 1.80 -13.92 2.73
C GLU A 121 1.62 -12.92 3.88
N ILE A 122 2.29 -11.77 3.80
CA ILE A 122 2.22 -10.75 4.83
C ILE A 122 0.84 -10.10 4.73
N PRO A 123 0.02 -10.10 5.80
CA PRO A 123 -1.27 -9.44 5.77
C PRO A 123 -1.05 -7.93 5.56
N GLN A 124 -1.36 -7.45 4.38
CA GLN A 124 -1.38 -6.01 4.13
C GLN A 124 -2.58 -5.43 4.88
N ARG A 125 -2.37 -4.32 5.57
CA ARG A 125 -3.43 -3.67 6.33
C ARG A 125 -4.33 -2.93 5.37
N SER A 126 -5.62 -3.27 5.32
CA SER A 126 -6.58 -2.52 4.53
C SER A 126 -6.62 -1.05 5.00
N LYS A 127 -6.57 -0.13 4.05
CA LYS A 127 -6.60 1.32 4.30
C LYS A 127 -7.84 1.91 3.65
N THR A 128 -8.70 2.51 4.45
CA THR A 128 -9.92 3.17 3.96
C THR A 128 -9.73 4.68 3.95
N PHE A 129 -10.10 5.28 2.84
CA PHE A 129 -10.07 6.72 2.58
C PHE A 129 -11.50 7.21 2.44
N ARG A 130 -11.81 8.31 3.12
CA ARG A 130 -13.10 8.97 3.02
C ARG A 130 -13.18 9.89 1.81
N ILE A 131 -14.39 10.22 1.41
CA ILE A 131 -14.68 11.02 0.20
C ILE A 131 -13.81 12.28 0.08
N GLU A 132 -13.55 12.99 1.19
CA GLU A 132 -12.72 14.20 1.17
C GLU A 132 -11.25 13.88 0.87
N GLU A 133 -10.74 12.76 1.41
CA GLU A 133 -9.39 12.28 1.15
C GLU A 133 -9.27 11.80 -0.29
N VAL A 134 -10.25 11.04 -0.78
CA VAL A 134 -10.32 10.58 -2.18
C VAL A 134 -10.28 11.77 -3.13
N ALA A 135 -11.12 12.79 -2.90
CA ALA A 135 -11.14 14.00 -3.72
C ALA A 135 -9.80 14.77 -3.70
N SER A 136 -9.07 14.74 -2.59
CA SER A 136 -7.76 15.40 -2.48
C SER A 136 -6.64 14.65 -3.20
N ILE A 137 -6.75 13.33 -3.33
CA ILE A 137 -5.75 12.45 -3.95
C ILE A 137 -5.95 12.35 -5.46
N MET A 138 -7.22 12.28 -5.88
CA MET A 138 -7.56 12.04 -7.29
C MET A 138 -7.29 13.25 -8.18
N PRO A 139 -6.73 13.05 -9.38
CA PRO A 139 -6.64 14.09 -10.40
C PRO A 139 -8.02 14.49 -10.95
N HIS A 140 -9.00 13.58 -10.85
CA HIS A 140 -10.39 13.82 -11.25
C HIS A 140 -11.09 14.67 -10.18
N GLN A 141 -11.94 15.60 -10.63
CA GLN A 141 -12.70 16.49 -9.76
C GLN A 141 -14.17 16.47 -10.14
N GLU A 142 -15.05 16.88 -9.22
CA GLU A 142 -16.45 17.12 -9.54
C GLU A 142 -16.61 18.08 -10.75
N PRO A 143 -17.54 17.83 -11.66
CA PRO A 143 -18.58 16.78 -11.63
C PRO A 143 -18.17 15.45 -12.32
N PHE A 144 -16.90 15.14 -12.45
CA PHE A 144 -16.38 13.94 -13.12
C PHE A 144 -15.56 13.05 -12.19
N LEU A 145 -15.90 13.03 -10.90
CA LEU A 145 -15.38 12.09 -9.91
C LEU A 145 -16.48 11.09 -9.54
N PHE A 146 -16.23 9.79 -9.80
CA PHE A 146 -17.18 8.70 -9.60
C PHE A 146 -16.71 7.74 -8.49
N LEU A 147 -16.10 8.28 -7.46
CA LEU A 147 -15.66 7.57 -6.25
C LEU A 147 -16.12 8.34 -5.01
N GLN A 148 -16.56 7.62 -4.01
CA GLN A 148 -16.81 8.15 -2.67
C GLN A 148 -15.77 7.59 -1.69
N ASP A 149 -16.15 6.68 -0.78
CA ASP A 149 -15.17 6.03 0.08
C ASP A 149 -14.42 4.95 -0.71
N VAL A 150 -13.11 4.82 -0.46
CA VAL A 150 -12.25 3.83 -1.14
C VAL A 150 -11.44 3.07 -0.12
N THR A 151 -11.38 1.75 -0.26
CA THR A 151 -10.54 0.86 0.55
C THR A 151 -9.51 0.18 -0.33
N VAL A 152 -8.24 0.27 0.04
CA VAL A 152 -7.13 -0.48 -0.58
C VAL A 152 -6.75 -1.61 0.34
N ASP A 153 -6.76 -2.84 -0.15
CA ASP A 153 -6.37 -4.05 0.58
C ASP A 153 -5.49 -4.94 -0.30
N GLY A 154 -4.21 -4.93 -0.05
CA GLY A 154 -3.24 -5.67 -0.86
C GLY A 154 -3.28 -5.27 -2.33
N ASN A 155 -3.60 -6.25 -3.17
CA ASN A 155 -3.72 -6.09 -4.63
C ASN A 155 -5.16 -5.76 -5.07
N GLU A 156 -6.05 -5.44 -4.15
CA GLU A 156 -7.45 -5.13 -4.41
C GLU A 156 -7.77 -3.71 -3.95
N CYS A 157 -8.66 -3.07 -4.67
CA CYS A 157 -9.16 -1.74 -4.31
C CYS A 157 -10.67 -1.74 -4.51
N GLU A 158 -11.40 -1.35 -3.47
CA GLU A 158 -12.85 -1.27 -3.46
C GLU A 158 -13.29 0.16 -3.27
N GLY A 159 -14.41 0.54 -3.89
CA GLY A 159 -14.99 1.86 -3.74
C GLY A 159 -16.46 1.88 -4.11
N ASP A 160 -17.17 2.86 -3.59
CA ASP A 160 -18.59 3.03 -3.84
C ASP A 160 -18.86 4.36 -4.57
N TYR A 161 -19.99 4.38 -5.30
CA TYR A 161 -20.55 5.59 -5.88
C TYR A 161 -22.08 5.51 -5.88
N GLU A 162 -22.74 6.48 -5.24
CA GLU A 162 -24.20 6.61 -5.27
C GLU A 162 -24.63 7.44 -6.50
N ILE A 163 -25.50 6.88 -7.32
CA ILE A 163 -26.12 7.60 -8.44
C ILE A 163 -27.21 8.51 -7.87
N THR A 164 -26.93 9.79 -7.76
CA THR A 164 -27.82 10.77 -7.10
C THR A 164 -28.99 11.20 -7.95
N GLY A 165 -28.84 11.09 -9.28
CA GLY A 165 -29.79 11.65 -10.25
C GLY A 165 -29.50 13.09 -10.67
N ASN A 166 -28.49 13.72 -10.07
CA ASN A 166 -28.07 15.09 -10.38
C ASN A 166 -26.91 15.15 -11.39
N GLU A 167 -26.39 14.00 -11.79
CA GLU A 167 -25.30 13.92 -12.75
C GLU A 167 -25.72 14.54 -14.10
N TYR A 168 -24.95 15.51 -14.56
CA TYR A 168 -25.30 16.37 -15.72
C TYR A 168 -25.66 15.59 -16.99
N PHE A 169 -25.06 14.39 -17.17
CA PHE A 169 -25.30 13.57 -18.35
C PHE A 169 -26.62 12.80 -18.29
N LEU A 170 -27.23 12.62 -17.13
CA LEU A 170 -28.52 11.93 -16.99
C LEU A 170 -29.68 12.66 -17.66
N ALA A 171 -29.59 14.00 -17.76
CA ALA A 171 -30.60 14.80 -18.45
C ALA A 171 -30.78 14.39 -19.92
N GLY A 172 -29.73 13.82 -20.55
CA GLY A 172 -29.74 13.34 -21.93
C GLY A 172 -29.74 11.83 -22.08
N HIS A 173 -29.48 11.06 -21.03
CA HIS A 173 -29.30 9.61 -21.12
C HIS A 173 -30.23 8.83 -20.16
N PHE A 174 -31.53 8.69 -20.37
CA PHE A 174 -32.36 9.19 -21.47
C PHE A 174 -33.43 10.14 -20.91
N LYS A 175 -34.04 10.97 -21.79
CA LYS A 175 -34.93 12.08 -21.42
C LYS A 175 -36.05 11.74 -20.43
N GLU A 176 -36.70 10.59 -20.54
CA GLU A 176 -37.82 10.20 -19.68
C GLU A 176 -37.48 9.08 -18.69
N GLN A 177 -36.33 8.43 -18.91
CA GLN A 177 -35.82 7.35 -18.05
C GLN A 177 -34.33 7.51 -17.90
N PRO A 178 -33.86 8.24 -16.88
CA PRO A 178 -32.43 8.41 -16.66
C PRO A 178 -31.78 7.06 -16.33
N VAL A 179 -30.75 6.75 -17.11
CA VAL A 179 -29.95 5.54 -17.00
C VAL A 179 -28.50 5.95 -16.88
N PHE A 180 -27.80 5.42 -15.90
CA PHE A 180 -26.36 5.67 -15.75
C PHE A 180 -25.61 4.99 -16.91
N PRO A 181 -24.84 5.74 -17.71
CA PRO A 181 -24.20 5.20 -18.90
C PRO A 181 -23.19 4.09 -18.60
N ALA A 182 -23.20 3.03 -19.39
CA ALA A 182 -22.23 1.95 -19.26
C ALA A 182 -20.77 2.43 -19.44
N SER A 183 -20.56 3.44 -20.29
CA SER A 183 -19.26 4.08 -20.47
C SER A 183 -18.75 4.76 -19.20
N ILE A 184 -19.64 5.37 -18.41
CA ILE A 184 -19.28 5.98 -17.13
C ILE A 184 -19.04 4.92 -16.04
N MET A 185 -19.72 3.76 -16.11
CA MET A 185 -19.38 2.62 -15.23
C MET A 185 -17.95 2.13 -15.45
N ILE A 186 -17.50 2.09 -16.71
CA ILE A 186 -16.11 1.71 -17.02
C ILE A 186 -15.14 2.82 -16.61
N GLU A 187 -15.51 4.08 -16.78
CA GLU A 187 -14.75 5.22 -16.27
C GLU A 187 -14.57 5.14 -14.75
N ALA A 188 -15.63 4.85 -13.99
CA ALA A 188 -15.57 4.71 -12.52
C ALA A 188 -14.60 3.58 -12.09
N LEU A 189 -14.62 2.43 -12.80
CA LEU A 189 -13.59 1.38 -12.58
C LEU A 189 -12.18 1.88 -12.93
N GLY A 190 -12.03 2.65 -13.99
CA GLY A 190 -10.76 3.28 -14.37
C GLY A 190 -10.24 4.22 -13.29
N GLN A 191 -11.12 5.04 -12.71
CA GLN A 191 -10.78 5.93 -11.59
C GLN A 191 -10.36 5.16 -10.34
N LEU A 192 -10.99 4.02 -10.06
CA LEU A 192 -10.59 3.17 -8.96
C LEU A 192 -9.20 2.55 -9.21
N CYS A 193 -8.87 2.18 -10.45
CA CYS A 193 -7.51 1.77 -10.84
C CYS A 193 -6.49 2.91 -10.68
N VAL A 194 -6.86 4.15 -11.04
CA VAL A 194 -6.03 5.34 -10.81
C VAL A 194 -5.76 5.53 -9.34
N PHE A 195 -6.79 5.42 -8.48
CA PHE A 195 -6.64 5.53 -7.04
C PHE A 195 -5.66 4.49 -6.50
N PHE A 196 -5.76 3.24 -6.96
CA PHE A 196 -4.80 2.19 -6.60
C PHE A 196 -3.37 2.56 -7.01
N LEU A 197 -3.14 3.11 -8.20
CA LEU A 197 -1.79 3.53 -8.62
C LEU A 197 -1.20 4.62 -7.74
N LEU A 198 -2.05 5.48 -7.14
CA LEU A 198 -1.62 6.58 -6.29
C LEU A 198 -1.37 6.17 -4.83
N GLU A 199 -2.18 5.26 -4.29
CA GLU A 199 -2.21 4.91 -2.86
C GLU A 199 -1.96 3.42 -2.55
N GLY A 200 -1.91 2.56 -3.58
CA GLY A 200 -1.64 1.13 -3.42
C GLY A 200 -0.18 0.83 -3.11
N THR A 201 0.05 -0.33 -2.49
CA THR A 201 1.38 -0.78 -2.04
C THR A 201 1.86 -1.99 -2.85
N HIS A 202 1.79 -1.92 -4.16
CA HIS A 202 2.24 -3.00 -5.02
C HIS A 202 3.75 -2.89 -5.31
N SER A 203 4.48 -4.02 -5.34
CA SER A 203 5.94 -4.08 -5.59
C SER A 203 6.39 -3.45 -6.92
N GLY A 204 5.49 -3.33 -7.89
CA GLY A 204 5.73 -2.61 -9.15
C GLY A 204 5.65 -1.08 -9.03
N LEU A 205 5.15 -0.55 -7.91
CA LEU A 205 5.03 0.90 -7.63
C LEU A 205 6.22 1.37 -6.79
N ARG A 206 7.41 1.31 -7.38
CA ARG A 206 8.70 1.57 -6.69
C ARG A 206 8.92 3.00 -6.26
N GLN A 207 8.17 3.95 -6.82
CA GLN A 207 8.26 5.38 -6.57
C GLN A 207 6.85 5.97 -6.60
N LYS A 208 6.70 7.21 -6.12
CA LYS A 208 5.43 7.92 -6.18
C LYS A 208 5.03 8.15 -7.64
N VAL A 209 3.85 7.66 -8.00
CA VAL A 209 3.29 7.84 -9.34
C VAL A 209 2.91 9.30 -9.56
N ASN A 210 3.22 9.83 -10.73
CA ASN A 210 2.82 11.18 -11.11
C ASN A 210 1.36 11.15 -11.62
N PRO A 211 0.39 11.76 -10.93
CA PRO A 211 -1.01 11.73 -11.34
C PRO A 211 -1.24 12.29 -12.75
N ALA A 212 -0.44 13.27 -13.18
CA ALA A 212 -0.55 13.88 -14.50
C ALA A 212 -0.08 12.98 -15.66
N SER A 213 0.57 11.85 -15.36
CA SER A 213 1.06 10.89 -16.35
C SER A 213 0.19 9.65 -16.50
N ILE A 214 -0.93 9.56 -15.77
CA ILE A 214 -1.79 8.39 -15.81
C ILE A 214 -2.79 8.52 -16.96
N PHE A 215 -2.79 7.53 -17.86
CA PHE A 215 -3.67 7.49 -19.02
C PHE A 215 -4.35 6.13 -19.16
N PHE A 216 -5.66 6.16 -19.43
CA PHE A 216 -6.42 4.98 -19.80
C PHE A 216 -6.03 4.56 -21.23
N THR A 217 -5.53 3.34 -21.43
CA THR A 217 -5.00 2.91 -22.72
C THR A 217 -5.87 1.86 -23.40
N ALA A 218 -6.47 0.94 -22.64
CA ALA A 218 -7.33 -0.10 -23.20
C ALA A 218 -8.27 -0.67 -22.14
N CYS A 219 -9.39 -1.21 -22.59
CA CYS A 219 -10.29 -2.02 -21.78
C CYS A 219 -10.88 -3.14 -22.61
N ASP A 220 -10.71 -4.38 -22.15
CA ASP A 220 -11.17 -5.58 -22.83
C ASP A 220 -12.12 -6.41 -21.95
N GLY A 221 -12.93 -7.25 -22.60
CA GLY A 221 -13.84 -8.16 -21.88
C GLY A 221 -14.98 -7.46 -21.14
N ILE A 222 -15.41 -6.28 -21.61
CA ILE A 222 -16.48 -5.48 -20.99
C ILE A 222 -17.81 -6.19 -21.15
N LYS A 223 -18.55 -6.33 -20.04
CA LYS A 223 -19.91 -6.87 -20.00
C LYS A 223 -20.75 -6.02 -19.04
N CYS A 224 -21.74 -5.30 -19.58
CA CYS A 224 -22.75 -4.61 -18.79
C CYS A 224 -24.06 -5.42 -18.86
N ARG A 225 -24.53 -5.90 -17.74
CA ARG A 225 -25.64 -6.86 -17.64
C ARG A 225 -26.92 -6.26 -17.10
N ARG A 226 -26.82 -5.08 -16.49
CA ARG A 226 -27.92 -4.44 -15.81
C ARG A 226 -27.91 -2.93 -16.07
N VAL A 227 -29.08 -2.36 -16.11
CA VAL A 227 -29.30 -0.91 -16.14
C VAL A 227 -29.19 -0.37 -14.72
N CYS A 228 -28.38 0.67 -14.52
CA CYS A 228 -28.27 1.40 -13.25
C CYS A 228 -29.05 2.73 -13.36
N LYS A 229 -29.66 3.14 -12.26
CA LYS A 229 -30.57 4.30 -12.19
C LYS A 229 -30.27 5.14 -10.97
N PRO A 230 -30.77 6.38 -10.90
CA PRO A 230 -30.75 7.17 -9.67
C PRO A 230 -31.25 6.38 -8.45
N GLY A 231 -30.51 6.44 -7.36
CA GLY A 231 -30.73 5.68 -6.12
C GLY A 231 -30.01 4.32 -6.08
N ASP A 232 -29.40 3.83 -7.16
CA ASP A 232 -28.52 2.67 -7.12
C ASP A 232 -27.15 3.08 -6.57
N ILE A 233 -26.53 2.21 -5.76
CA ILE A 233 -25.14 2.33 -5.31
C ILE A 233 -24.30 1.34 -6.13
N LEU A 234 -23.28 1.87 -6.82
CA LEU A 234 -22.28 1.08 -7.50
C LEU A 234 -21.21 0.67 -6.48
N SER A 235 -21.21 -0.60 -6.06
CA SER A 235 -20.11 -1.16 -5.28
C SER A 235 -19.09 -1.73 -6.26
N MET A 236 -17.95 -1.10 -6.33
CA MET A 236 -16.90 -1.36 -7.32
C MET A 236 -15.72 -2.07 -6.68
N SER A 237 -15.11 -2.99 -7.39
CA SER A 237 -13.84 -3.59 -7.01
C SER A 237 -12.93 -3.72 -8.23
N VAL A 238 -11.65 -3.46 -8.02
CA VAL A 238 -10.60 -3.72 -9.01
C VAL A 238 -9.49 -4.53 -8.36
N LYS A 239 -8.93 -5.45 -9.15
CA LYS A 239 -7.81 -6.29 -8.76
C LYS A 239 -6.64 -6.06 -9.68
N VAL A 240 -5.47 -5.88 -9.09
CA VAL A 240 -4.22 -5.78 -9.83
C VAL A 240 -3.83 -7.14 -10.38
N GLU A 241 -3.69 -7.24 -11.69
CA GLU A 241 -3.19 -8.43 -12.37
C GLU A 241 -1.68 -8.31 -12.63
N ARG A 242 -1.22 -7.09 -12.91
CA ARG A 242 0.20 -6.82 -13.16
C ARG A 242 0.49 -5.32 -13.13
N VAL A 243 1.59 -4.95 -12.44
CA VAL A 243 2.20 -3.62 -12.54
C VAL A 243 3.62 -3.79 -13.07
N ARG A 244 3.89 -3.25 -14.23
CA ARG A 244 5.21 -3.18 -14.86
C ARG A 244 5.33 -1.89 -15.63
N HIS A 245 5.99 -0.91 -15.04
CA HIS A 245 6.21 0.39 -15.67
C HIS A 245 6.60 0.26 -17.16
N PRO A 246 5.97 1.01 -18.07
CA PRO A 246 5.01 2.08 -17.84
C PRO A 246 3.53 1.64 -17.83
N LEU A 247 3.23 0.36 -17.68
CA LEU A 247 1.87 -0.17 -17.75
C LEU A 247 1.44 -0.88 -16.46
N ALA A 248 0.17 -0.68 -16.11
CA ALA A 248 -0.55 -1.46 -15.12
C ALA A 248 -1.80 -2.10 -15.73
N CYS A 249 -2.08 -3.35 -15.35
CA CYS A 249 -3.24 -4.11 -15.80
C CYS A 249 -4.08 -4.51 -14.59
N PHE A 250 -5.38 -4.33 -14.70
CA PHE A 250 -6.37 -4.64 -13.67
C PHE A 250 -7.51 -5.44 -14.28
N SER A 251 -8.22 -6.20 -13.46
CA SER A 251 -9.59 -6.63 -13.73
C SER A 251 -10.54 -5.87 -12.80
N GLY A 252 -11.81 -5.74 -13.17
CA GLY A 252 -12.76 -5.01 -12.34
C GLY A 252 -14.19 -5.47 -12.48
N GLU A 253 -14.98 -5.26 -11.42
CA GLU A 253 -16.41 -5.53 -11.43
C GLU A 253 -17.21 -4.49 -10.64
N ILE A 254 -18.48 -4.37 -11.00
CA ILE A 254 -19.44 -3.52 -10.32
C ILE A 254 -20.62 -4.38 -9.89
N LEU A 255 -20.98 -4.26 -8.63
CA LEU A 255 -22.19 -4.83 -8.06
C LEU A 255 -23.21 -3.74 -7.74
N VAL A 256 -24.50 -4.05 -7.90
CA VAL A 256 -25.61 -3.24 -7.38
C VAL A 256 -26.52 -4.15 -6.61
N ASN A 257 -26.75 -3.88 -5.33
CA ASN A 257 -27.50 -4.75 -4.42
C ASN A 257 -26.97 -6.19 -4.41
N GLY A 258 -25.65 -6.39 -4.43
CA GLY A 258 -24.97 -7.67 -4.44
C GLY A 258 -25.05 -8.46 -5.76
N GLN A 259 -25.62 -7.87 -6.82
CA GLN A 259 -25.73 -8.51 -8.13
C GLN A 259 -24.72 -7.93 -9.13
N LYS A 260 -24.01 -8.79 -9.85
CA LYS A 260 -23.05 -8.38 -10.91
C LYS A 260 -23.75 -7.58 -11.99
N THR A 261 -23.36 -6.32 -12.07
CA THR A 261 -23.95 -5.32 -12.94
C THR A 261 -23.04 -5.02 -14.14
N ALA A 262 -21.76 -4.83 -13.89
CA ALA A 262 -20.75 -4.67 -14.92
C ALA A 262 -19.46 -5.44 -14.56
N HIS A 263 -18.66 -5.70 -15.61
CA HIS A 263 -17.36 -6.37 -15.47
C HIS A 263 -16.45 -5.91 -16.61
N ALA A 264 -15.20 -5.68 -16.29
CA ALA A 264 -14.11 -5.49 -17.23
C ALA A 264 -13.06 -6.58 -16.99
N GLY A 265 -12.78 -7.38 -18.03
CA GLY A 265 -11.82 -8.49 -17.91
C GLY A 265 -10.37 -7.99 -17.85
N GLU A 266 -10.08 -6.89 -18.53
CA GLU A 266 -8.78 -6.23 -18.46
C GLU A 266 -8.95 -4.70 -18.62
N ILE A 267 -8.37 -3.94 -17.71
CA ILE A 267 -8.25 -2.47 -17.75
C ILE A 267 -6.75 -2.16 -17.74
N LYS A 268 -6.28 -1.40 -18.73
CA LYS A 268 -4.87 -1.02 -18.84
C LYS A 268 -4.71 0.48 -18.67
N LEU A 269 -3.81 0.85 -17.77
CA LEU A 269 -3.37 2.22 -17.57
C LEU A 269 -1.88 2.34 -17.90
N ALA A 270 -1.50 3.41 -18.59
CA ALA A 270 -0.12 3.86 -18.63
C ALA A 270 0.11 4.85 -17.51
N PHE A 271 1.32 4.84 -16.93
CA PHE A 271 1.70 5.74 -15.86
C PHE A 271 3.21 5.99 -15.86
N ASP A 272 3.63 7.06 -15.21
CA ASP A 272 5.04 7.36 -14.96
C ASP A 272 5.23 7.80 -13.51
N PHE A 273 6.46 7.75 -13.04
CA PHE A 273 6.83 8.21 -11.71
C PHE A 273 7.22 9.69 -11.74
N PHE A 274 7.21 10.36 -10.59
CA PHE A 274 7.86 11.66 -10.49
C PHE A 274 9.35 11.51 -10.84
N PRO A 275 9.95 12.47 -11.56
CA PRO A 275 11.38 12.49 -11.79
C PRO A 275 12.14 12.43 -10.46
N LEU A 276 13.19 11.63 -10.36
CA LEU A 276 14.11 11.68 -9.23
C LEU A 276 14.70 13.10 -9.20
N MET A 277 14.61 13.79 -8.07
CA MET A 277 15.27 15.08 -7.88
C MET A 277 16.78 14.82 -7.80
N ASP A 278 17.50 15.01 -8.89
CA ASP A 278 18.95 15.17 -8.83
C ASP A 278 19.25 16.41 -7.99
N GLY A 279 20.13 16.26 -7.02
CA GLY A 279 20.47 17.16 -5.93
C GLY A 279 20.31 18.67 -6.22
N ALA A 280 19.72 19.37 -5.28
CA ALA A 280 19.36 20.76 -5.19
C ALA A 280 20.18 21.75 -6.05
N THR A 281 19.52 22.32 -7.04
CA THR A 281 19.77 23.69 -7.48
C THR A 281 18.40 24.39 -7.59
N GLU A 282 18.15 25.30 -6.67
CA GLU A 282 17.01 26.22 -6.73
C GLU A 282 17.06 27.00 -8.04
N GLN A 283 16.12 26.72 -8.95
CA GLN A 283 15.70 27.68 -9.98
C GLN A 283 14.21 27.51 -10.23
N ASN A 284 13.47 28.59 -10.04
CA ASN A 284 12.03 28.74 -10.29
C ASN A 284 11.64 28.24 -11.68
N PRO A 285 10.58 27.45 -11.83
CA PRO A 285 10.04 27.10 -13.13
C PRO A 285 9.25 28.28 -13.71
N VAL A 286 9.81 28.84 -14.77
CA VAL A 286 9.03 29.64 -15.74
C VAL A 286 8.11 28.68 -16.48
N VAL A 287 6.80 28.87 -16.36
CA VAL A 287 5.79 28.12 -17.11
C VAL A 287 5.85 28.58 -18.57
N GLU A 288 6.48 27.80 -19.44
CA GLU A 288 6.32 27.94 -20.88
C GLU A 288 5.27 26.94 -21.40
N ASN A 289 4.14 27.51 -21.80
CA ASN A 289 3.13 26.83 -22.61
C ASN A 289 3.68 26.54 -24.01
N SER A 290 3.99 25.27 -24.30
CA SER A 290 4.23 24.84 -25.68
C SER A 290 3.95 23.36 -25.89
N ILE A 291 2.66 22.99 -25.94
CA ILE A 291 2.23 21.75 -26.61
C ILE A 291 1.03 22.07 -27.49
N VAL A 292 1.27 22.61 -28.67
CA VAL A 292 0.39 22.45 -29.86
C VAL A 292 1.29 22.52 -31.07
N SER A 293 1.75 21.36 -31.54
CA SER A 293 2.05 21.11 -32.96
C SER A 293 2.86 19.83 -33.12
N ARG A 294 2.18 18.70 -33.34
CA ARG A 294 2.66 17.55 -34.11
C ARG A 294 1.57 16.47 -34.19
N VAL A 295 0.55 16.73 -34.98
CA VAL A 295 -0.16 15.71 -35.75
C VAL A 295 -0.40 16.29 -37.09
N GLY A 296 0.38 15.84 -38.06
CA GLY A 296 0.17 15.95 -39.51
C GLY A 296 0.43 14.59 -40.09
#